data_f949de69694d22f2b76431562d5e808d
#
_entry.id   f949de69694d22f2b76431562d5e808d
#
_cell.length_a   1.000
_cell.length_b   1.000
_cell.length_c   1.000
_cell.angle_alpha   90.00
_cell.angle_beta   90.00
_cell.angle_gamma   90.00
#
_symmetry.space_group_name_H-M   'P 1'
#
loop_
_entity.id
_entity.type
_entity.pdbx_description
1 polymer ?
#
loop_
_entity_poly.entity_id
_entity_poly.type
_entity_poly.pdbx_seq_one_letter_code
_entity_poly.pdbx_strand_id
1 'polypeptide(L)'
;MSRTREFRSQVPTENQAIQVLRALQRRTASTTGFPSTTGRIRQDAYSLEPELIVPALQVEMDALFGWMIAPAPEYEDLQNVVSDEIALSRISSVYRFFGWLVSCKQVPPEALSLSQLVTFTPIKTAYDASTSFEENRRIERAAERAAENTLKLVNEYLSWLKKERHVNVATQKLVVDVLIEVTEFLYRDETDRFKGPPYSDVPVMVLLRGLRQTLKKEAKAEPPAADVSLKWLDWDEFVRFVQQLELECLPCYNSQRTRTLRAIARSVRRYLICALLCYLPPDRQRTLRQLEVGKTLVQGGFRKDGFFQPSDKGQWFIWLGKGDYKTSNTYGDSLKQIPDLLVPYLEDWLYRLRSVFEPTHNFVFTQENGKPYTNASNFSGIIRHASYRLTGQLLHSHLIRHMLVTYVKRLKVAPELLQNLALSMHHSSETQDDYDDRSVLERASPAQKMVLDLAMGHLPRSYAEIKSVEDLAPAILKLPRHEFERLMEMVGR
;
A
#
# COMPACT_ATOMS: atom_id res chain seq x y z
N MET A 1 0.09 32.86 -8.67
CA MET A 1 1.29 33.01 -9.52
C MET A 1 2.57 33.48 -8.81
N SER A 2 2.56 34.01 -7.58
CA SER A 2 3.78 34.57 -6.94
C SER A 2 4.59 33.55 -6.13
N ARG A 3 4.01 32.45 -5.62
CA ARG A 3 4.74 31.44 -4.82
C ARG A 3 5.71 30.55 -5.63
N THR A 4 5.50 30.39 -6.93
CA THR A 4 6.39 29.62 -7.81
C THR A 4 7.72 30.35 -8.09
N ARG A 5 7.78 31.68 -7.93
CA ARG A 5 9.03 32.45 -8.12
C ARG A 5 9.95 32.39 -6.90
N GLU A 6 9.44 32.29 -5.68
CA GLU A 6 10.26 32.19 -4.47
C GLU A 6 10.98 30.83 -4.35
N PHE A 7 10.36 29.75 -4.86
CA PHE A 7 11.02 28.43 -4.89
C PHE A 7 12.21 28.36 -5.86
N ARG A 8 12.20 29.11 -6.96
CA ARG A 8 13.34 29.18 -7.89
C ARG A 8 14.54 29.99 -7.39
N SER A 9 14.33 30.90 -6.43
CA SER A 9 15.42 31.70 -5.85
C SER A 9 16.26 30.94 -4.81
N GLN A 10 15.85 29.72 -4.43
CA GLN A 10 16.55 28.86 -3.46
C GLN A 10 17.32 27.68 -4.12
N VAL A 11 17.52 27.69 -5.42
CA VAL A 11 18.45 26.73 -6.03
C VAL A 11 19.82 26.98 -5.42
N PRO A 12 20.41 25.98 -4.71
CA PRO A 12 21.72 26.15 -4.10
C PRO A 12 22.74 26.55 -5.14
N THR A 13 23.64 27.44 -4.77
CA THR A 13 24.76 27.76 -5.61
C THR A 13 25.57 26.48 -5.88
N GLU A 14 26.26 26.41 -7.01
CA GLU A 14 27.12 25.26 -7.39
C GLU A 14 28.06 24.84 -6.24
N ASN A 15 28.58 25.77 -5.47
CA ASN A 15 29.41 25.53 -4.28
C ASN A 15 28.65 24.84 -3.13
N GLN A 16 27.41 25.17 -2.90
CA GLN A 16 26.58 24.50 -1.87
C GLN A 16 26.24 23.08 -2.27
N ALA A 17 25.89 22.86 -3.53
CA ALA A 17 25.63 21.53 -4.06
C ALA A 17 26.89 20.62 -3.99
N ILE A 18 28.06 21.16 -4.29
CA ILE A 18 29.36 20.46 -4.18
C ILE A 18 29.67 20.11 -2.72
N GLN A 19 29.39 20.99 -1.75
CA GLN A 19 29.60 20.71 -0.34
C GLN A 19 28.67 19.60 0.16
N VAL A 20 27.40 19.59 -0.24
CA VAL A 20 26.46 18.52 0.07
C VAL A 20 26.93 17.20 -0.52
N LEU A 21 27.33 17.17 -1.80
CA LEU A 21 27.85 15.96 -2.44
C LEU A 21 29.11 15.42 -1.73
N ARG A 22 30.02 16.28 -1.29
CA ARG A 22 31.22 15.88 -0.51
C ARG A 22 30.86 15.33 0.86
N ALA A 23 29.89 15.91 1.57
CA ALA A 23 29.42 15.42 2.84
C ALA A 23 28.75 14.05 2.70
N LEU A 24 27.99 13.83 1.61
CA LEU A 24 27.36 12.56 1.28
C LEU A 24 28.39 11.47 0.95
N GLN A 25 29.45 11.78 0.23
CA GLN A 25 30.55 10.84 -0.07
C GLN A 25 31.26 10.32 1.18
N ARG A 26 31.41 11.16 2.21
CA ARG A 26 32.04 10.76 3.49
C ARG A 26 31.17 9.80 4.30
N ARG A 27 29.82 9.86 4.15
CA ARG A 27 28.88 8.95 4.84
C ARG A 27 28.75 7.58 4.17
N THR A 28 29.08 7.45 2.88
CA THR A 28 28.92 6.18 2.13
C THR A 28 29.98 5.12 2.46
N ALA A 29 31.05 5.47 3.16
CA ALA A 29 32.16 4.56 3.44
C ALA A 29 31.92 3.62 4.64
N SER A 30 30.80 3.70 5.35
CA SER A 30 30.65 3.08 6.69
C SER A 30 29.44 2.17 6.88
N THR A 31 28.69 1.72 5.88
CA THR A 31 27.47 0.95 6.16
C THR A 31 27.47 -0.45 5.55
N THR A 32 27.91 -1.39 6.32
CA THR A 32 27.80 -2.84 6.07
C THR A 32 26.47 -3.46 6.55
N GLY A 33 25.36 -2.78 6.47
CA GLY A 33 24.03 -3.35 6.75
C GLY A 33 23.02 -2.33 7.27
N PHE A 34 21.74 -2.55 6.95
CA PHE A 34 20.65 -1.79 7.55
C PHE A 34 20.33 -2.31 8.95
N PRO A 35 19.98 -1.43 9.90
CA PRO A 35 19.45 -1.90 11.18
C PRO A 35 18.15 -2.70 10.93
N SER A 36 17.98 -3.79 11.66
CA SER A 36 16.72 -4.53 11.63
C SER A 36 15.62 -3.67 12.26
N THR A 37 14.63 -3.29 11.47
CA THR A 37 13.46 -2.52 11.95
C THR A 37 12.44 -3.37 12.69
N THR A 38 12.60 -4.70 12.68
CA THR A 38 11.63 -5.63 13.27
C THR A 38 12.20 -6.44 14.44
N GLY A 39 13.49 -6.31 14.74
CA GLY A 39 14.17 -7.17 15.75
C GLY A 39 14.14 -8.67 15.42
N ARG A 40 13.62 -9.06 14.25
CA ARG A 40 13.45 -10.48 13.89
C ARG A 40 14.79 -11.10 13.51
N ILE A 41 15.15 -12.15 14.20
CA ILE A 41 16.22 -13.06 13.81
C ILE A 41 15.74 -13.78 12.52
N ARG A 42 16.60 -13.88 11.53
CA ARG A 42 16.32 -14.66 10.32
C ARG A 42 16.19 -16.13 10.73
N GLN A 43 14.99 -16.67 10.62
CA GLN A 43 14.70 -18.06 10.96
C GLN A 43 14.77 -18.91 9.69
N ASP A 44 15.06 -20.20 9.85
CA ASP A 44 15.10 -21.15 8.74
C ASP A 44 13.75 -21.24 8.04
N ALA A 45 13.80 -21.52 6.75
CA ALA A 45 12.61 -21.76 5.97
C ALA A 45 11.92 -23.05 6.47
N TYR A 46 10.61 -23.03 6.53
CA TYR A 46 9.80 -24.19 6.92
C TYR A 46 8.72 -24.51 5.88
N SER A 47 8.82 -23.91 4.69
CA SER A 47 7.96 -24.27 3.58
C SER A 47 8.27 -25.69 3.12
N LEU A 48 7.27 -26.40 2.59
CA LEU A 48 7.49 -27.69 1.98
C LEU A 48 8.57 -27.56 0.90
N GLU A 49 9.57 -28.41 0.92
CA GLU A 49 10.64 -28.44 -0.05
C GLU A 49 10.12 -28.94 -1.41
N PRO A 50 10.58 -28.36 -2.53
CA PRO A 50 10.08 -28.73 -3.85
C PRO A 50 10.17 -30.23 -4.16
N GLU A 51 11.21 -30.90 -3.65
CA GLU A 51 11.48 -32.33 -3.82
C GLU A 51 10.46 -33.23 -3.10
N LEU A 52 9.75 -32.68 -2.11
CA LEU A 52 8.71 -33.38 -1.35
C LEU A 52 7.30 -33.17 -1.93
N ILE A 53 7.18 -32.39 -3.00
CA ILE A 53 5.89 -32.16 -3.66
C ILE A 53 5.61 -33.35 -4.57
N VAL A 54 4.71 -34.21 -4.12
CA VAL A 54 4.29 -35.38 -4.94
C VAL A 54 3.36 -34.93 -6.07
N PRO A 55 3.31 -35.67 -7.20
CA PRO A 55 2.49 -35.29 -8.36
C PRO A 55 1.01 -35.06 -8.03
N ALA A 56 0.44 -35.85 -7.13
CA ALA A 56 -0.96 -35.69 -6.69
C ALA A 56 -1.20 -34.35 -6.01
N LEU A 57 -0.31 -33.95 -5.11
CA LEU A 57 -0.38 -32.65 -4.44
C LEU A 57 -0.18 -31.50 -5.45
N GLN A 58 0.73 -31.66 -6.42
CA GLN A 58 0.95 -30.64 -7.44
C GLN A 58 -0.33 -30.38 -8.25
N VAL A 59 -1.04 -31.43 -8.64
CA VAL A 59 -2.33 -31.32 -9.36
C VAL A 59 -3.38 -30.56 -8.53
N GLU A 60 -3.50 -30.85 -7.22
CA GLU A 60 -4.41 -30.12 -6.33
C GLU A 60 -4.02 -28.63 -6.21
N MET A 61 -2.72 -28.35 -6.08
CA MET A 61 -2.22 -26.97 -5.96
C MET A 61 -2.40 -26.16 -7.24
N ASP A 62 -2.21 -26.79 -8.41
CA ASP A 62 -2.45 -26.17 -9.71
C ASP A 62 -3.95 -25.88 -9.91
N ALA A 63 -4.83 -26.80 -9.50
CA ALA A 63 -6.27 -26.61 -9.54
C ALA A 63 -6.72 -25.48 -8.57
N LEU A 64 -6.17 -25.43 -7.36
CA LEU A 64 -6.42 -24.34 -6.40
C LEU A 64 -5.93 -23.00 -6.96
N PHE A 65 -4.74 -22.96 -7.58
CA PHE A 65 -4.22 -21.76 -8.21
C PHE A 65 -5.14 -21.29 -9.35
N GLY A 66 -5.54 -22.22 -10.24
CA GLY A 66 -6.50 -21.96 -11.33
C GLY A 66 -7.83 -21.39 -10.81
N TRP A 67 -8.37 -21.98 -9.73
CA TRP A 67 -9.56 -21.47 -9.03
C TRP A 67 -9.39 -20.02 -8.59
N MET A 68 -8.24 -19.64 -8.06
CA MET A 68 -8.00 -18.27 -7.56
C MET A 68 -7.91 -17.21 -8.67
N ILE A 69 -7.42 -17.57 -9.88
CA ILE A 69 -7.10 -16.58 -10.93
C ILE A 69 -8.05 -16.57 -12.12
N ALA A 70 -8.68 -17.70 -12.42
CA ALA A 70 -9.54 -17.82 -13.60
C ALA A 70 -11.01 -17.74 -13.19
N PRO A 71 -11.81 -16.82 -13.77
CA PRO A 71 -13.23 -16.77 -13.50
C PRO A 71 -13.91 -18.03 -14.05
N ALA A 72 -14.73 -18.66 -13.21
CA ALA A 72 -15.54 -19.80 -13.57
C ALA A 72 -17.03 -19.37 -13.54
N PRO A 73 -17.70 -19.24 -14.70
CA PRO A 73 -19.08 -18.71 -14.76
C PRO A 73 -20.07 -19.47 -13.90
N GLU A 74 -19.87 -20.77 -13.73
CA GLU A 74 -20.68 -21.63 -12.91
C GLU A 74 -20.57 -21.35 -11.39
N TYR A 75 -19.53 -20.61 -10.98
CA TYR A 75 -19.24 -20.25 -9.58
C TYR A 75 -19.12 -18.74 -9.37
N GLU A 76 -19.68 -17.91 -10.25
CA GLU A 76 -19.54 -16.44 -10.21
C GLU A 76 -19.95 -15.83 -8.85
N ASP A 77 -20.99 -16.41 -8.22
CA ASP A 77 -21.51 -16.01 -6.91
C ASP A 77 -20.70 -16.55 -5.72
N LEU A 78 -19.86 -17.55 -5.94
CA LEU A 78 -19.08 -18.27 -4.92
C LEU A 78 -17.59 -17.95 -4.94
N GLN A 79 -17.08 -17.49 -6.09
CA GLN A 79 -15.65 -17.33 -6.34
C GLN A 79 -15.19 -15.88 -6.20
N ASN A 80 -14.05 -15.68 -5.56
CA ASN A 80 -13.39 -14.38 -5.47
C ASN A 80 -12.07 -14.40 -6.28
N VAL A 81 -12.14 -14.01 -7.55
CA VAL A 81 -10.98 -13.99 -8.44
C VAL A 81 -9.97 -12.93 -8.01
N VAL A 82 -8.70 -13.31 -7.93
CA VAL A 82 -7.59 -12.45 -7.52
C VAL A 82 -6.49 -12.41 -8.58
N SER A 83 -5.56 -11.46 -8.44
CA SER A 83 -4.40 -11.41 -9.33
C SER A 83 -3.42 -12.55 -9.04
N ASP A 84 -2.65 -12.95 -10.07
CA ASP A 84 -1.61 -13.99 -9.99
C ASP A 84 -0.64 -13.74 -8.81
N GLU A 85 -0.25 -12.47 -8.57
CA GLU A 85 0.65 -12.11 -7.46
C GLU A 85 0.04 -12.46 -6.10
N ILE A 86 -1.26 -12.23 -5.92
CA ILE A 86 -1.98 -12.59 -4.70
C ILE A 86 -2.12 -14.10 -4.59
N ALA A 87 -2.53 -14.77 -5.68
CA ALA A 87 -2.67 -16.23 -5.72
C ALA A 87 -1.34 -16.93 -5.36
N LEU A 88 -0.22 -16.52 -5.97
CA LEU A 88 1.10 -17.05 -5.65
C LEU A 88 1.50 -16.86 -4.18
N SER A 89 1.15 -15.72 -3.61
CA SER A 89 1.38 -15.46 -2.17
C SER A 89 0.58 -16.42 -1.28
N ARG A 90 -0.67 -16.71 -1.66
CA ARG A 90 -1.56 -17.64 -0.95
C ARG A 90 -1.09 -19.09 -1.08
N ILE A 91 -0.75 -19.53 -2.28
CA ILE A 91 -0.14 -20.83 -2.54
C ILE A 91 1.14 -21.03 -1.70
N SER A 92 1.99 -20.00 -1.64
CA SER A 92 3.18 -20.03 -0.76
C SER A 92 2.82 -20.20 0.72
N SER A 93 1.66 -19.69 1.18
CA SER A 93 1.20 -19.90 2.55
C SER A 93 0.69 -21.32 2.78
N VAL A 94 0.05 -21.93 1.79
CA VAL A 94 -0.36 -23.34 1.82
C VAL A 94 0.88 -24.24 1.92
N TYR A 95 1.90 -24.02 1.09
CA TYR A 95 3.16 -24.78 1.17
C TYR A 95 3.88 -24.62 2.51
N ARG A 96 3.79 -23.46 3.16
CA ARG A 96 4.31 -23.28 4.53
C ARG A 96 3.55 -24.12 5.54
N PHE A 97 2.24 -24.23 5.43
CA PHE A 97 1.45 -25.08 6.31
C PHE A 97 1.81 -26.56 6.09
N PHE A 98 1.92 -27.03 4.85
CA PHE A 98 2.38 -28.37 4.54
C PHE A 98 3.78 -28.66 5.10
N GLY A 99 4.71 -27.73 4.95
CA GLY A 99 6.06 -27.88 5.54
C GLY A 99 6.03 -28.02 7.06
N TRP A 100 5.11 -27.31 7.75
CA TRP A 100 4.89 -27.53 9.19
C TRP A 100 4.28 -28.90 9.49
N LEU A 101 3.35 -29.39 8.68
CA LEU A 101 2.79 -30.75 8.83
C LEU A 101 3.89 -31.82 8.73
N VAL A 102 4.77 -31.69 7.74
CA VAL A 102 5.88 -32.63 7.58
C VAL A 102 6.89 -32.53 8.73
N SER A 103 7.34 -31.31 9.03
CA SER A 103 8.44 -31.11 9.99
C SER A 103 8.02 -31.28 11.44
N CYS A 104 6.82 -30.82 11.83
CA CYS A 104 6.37 -30.80 13.22
C CYS A 104 5.34 -31.88 13.54
N LYS A 105 4.54 -32.32 12.55
CA LYS A 105 3.51 -33.36 12.74
C LYS A 105 3.92 -34.71 12.17
N GLN A 106 5.07 -34.77 11.47
CA GLN A 106 5.62 -35.97 10.85
C GLN A 106 4.63 -36.62 9.84
N VAL A 107 3.82 -35.81 9.18
CA VAL A 107 2.95 -36.29 8.11
C VAL A 107 3.82 -36.64 6.92
N PRO A 108 3.72 -37.86 6.37
CA PRO A 108 4.52 -38.26 5.22
C PRO A 108 4.11 -37.44 3.98
N PRO A 109 5.05 -37.04 3.11
CA PRO A 109 4.77 -36.21 1.94
C PRO A 109 3.69 -36.80 1.01
N GLU A 110 3.62 -38.12 0.92
CA GLU A 110 2.66 -38.84 0.07
C GLU A 110 1.22 -38.73 0.58
N ALA A 111 1.03 -38.40 1.84
CA ALA A 111 -0.29 -38.23 2.45
C ALA A 111 -0.77 -36.78 2.40
N LEU A 112 0.05 -35.84 1.91
CA LEU A 112 -0.31 -34.43 1.84
C LEU A 112 -1.39 -34.19 0.77
N SER A 113 -2.43 -33.50 1.18
CA SER A 113 -3.51 -33.01 0.31
C SER A 113 -4.17 -31.78 0.93
N LEU A 114 -4.94 -31.02 0.17
CA LEU A 114 -5.70 -29.89 0.71
C LEU A 114 -6.67 -30.32 1.82
N SER A 115 -7.16 -31.57 1.76
CA SER A 115 -8.02 -32.16 2.80
C SER A 115 -7.30 -32.40 4.15
N GLN A 116 -5.96 -32.38 4.17
CA GLN A 116 -5.19 -32.39 5.42
C GLN A 116 -5.21 -31.02 6.11
N LEU A 117 -5.36 -29.94 5.36
CA LEU A 117 -5.47 -28.58 5.92
C LEU A 117 -6.89 -28.27 6.38
N VAL A 118 -7.87 -28.69 5.57
CA VAL A 118 -9.29 -28.52 5.82
C VAL A 118 -9.95 -29.88 5.62
N THR A 119 -10.31 -30.53 6.71
CA THR A 119 -10.94 -31.86 6.68
C THR A 119 -12.23 -31.81 5.89
N PHE A 120 -12.20 -32.37 4.69
CA PHE A 120 -13.38 -32.40 3.81
C PHE A 120 -14.37 -33.46 4.25
N THR A 121 -15.66 -33.12 4.24
CA THR A 121 -16.78 -34.03 4.47
C THR A 121 -17.93 -33.63 3.56
N PRO A 122 -18.42 -34.51 2.67
CA PRO A 122 -19.57 -34.21 1.82
C PRO A 122 -20.81 -33.82 2.66
N ILE A 123 -21.46 -32.72 2.29
CA ILE A 123 -22.66 -32.22 2.96
C ILE A 123 -23.89 -32.20 2.06
N LYS A 124 -23.71 -32.25 0.74
CA LYS A 124 -24.76 -32.10 -0.27
C LYS A 124 -25.88 -33.17 -0.15
N THR A 125 -25.51 -34.36 0.24
CA THR A 125 -26.48 -35.46 0.48
C THR A 125 -27.42 -35.18 1.66
N ALA A 126 -27.04 -34.29 2.60
CA ALA A 126 -27.92 -33.87 3.69
C ALA A 126 -29.16 -33.09 3.21
N TYR A 127 -29.14 -32.57 1.99
CA TYR A 127 -30.24 -31.78 1.42
C TYR A 127 -31.05 -32.53 0.38
N ASP A 128 -30.73 -33.81 0.12
CA ASP A 128 -31.53 -34.66 -0.76
C ASP A 128 -32.83 -35.08 -0.04
N ALA A 129 -33.99 -34.80 -0.64
CA ALA A 129 -35.28 -35.14 -0.11
C ALA A 129 -35.51 -36.66 0.09
N SER A 130 -34.66 -37.49 -0.54
CA SER A 130 -34.66 -38.95 -0.42
C SER A 130 -33.91 -39.45 0.81
N THR A 131 -33.10 -38.59 1.48
CA THR A 131 -32.25 -38.97 2.61
C THR A 131 -33.05 -39.00 3.91
N SER A 132 -32.92 -40.06 4.71
CA SER A 132 -33.64 -40.17 5.99
C SER A 132 -33.17 -39.12 7.00
N PHE A 133 -34.03 -38.74 7.92
CA PHE A 133 -33.70 -37.77 8.99
C PHE A 133 -32.52 -38.22 9.85
N GLU A 134 -32.36 -39.52 10.11
CA GLU A 134 -31.25 -40.06 10.89
C GLU A 134 -29.92 -39.95 10.10
N GLU A 135 -29.96 -40.16 8.80
CA GLU A 135 -28.80 -40.05 7.92
C GLU A 135 -28.34 -38.59 7.76
N ASN A 136 -29.29 -37.66 7.59
CA ASN A 136 -29.02 -36.23 7.61
C ASN A 136 -28.29 -35.79 8.88
N ARG A 137 -28.82 -36.19 10.05
CA ARG A 137 -28.17 -35.91 11.36
C ARG A 137 -26.78 -36.54 11.48
N ARG A 138 -26.57 -37.69 10.86
CA ARG A 138 -25.25 -38.36 10.85
C ARG A 138 -24.25 -37.58 10.01
N ILE A 139 -24.65 -37.09 8.85
CA ILE A 139 -23.83 -36.25 7.96
C ILE A 139 -23.52 -34.92 8.65
N GLU A 140 -24.48 -34.23 9.21
CA GLU A 140 -24.31 -32.98 9.97
C GLU A 140 -23.25 -33.15 11.08
N ARG A 141 -23.43 -34.18 11.94
CA ARG A 141 -22.46 -34.47 13.01
C ARG A 141 -21.07 -34.85 12.51
N ALA A 142 -20.97 -35.48 11.34
CA ALA A 142 -19.69 -35.78 10.72
C ALA A 142 -19.01 -34.49 10.24
N ALA A 143 -19.75 -33.60 9.59
CA ALA A 143 -19.28 -32.31 9.14
C ALA A 143 -18.86 -31.38 10.29
N GLU A 144 -19.64 -31.36 11.38
CA GLU A 144 -19.28 -30.62 12.61
C GLU A 144 -17.97 -31.12 13.20
N ARG A 145 -17.82 -32.44 13.36
CA ARG A 145 -16.56 -33.04 13.86
C ARG A 145 -15.36 -32.76 12.95
N ALA A 146 -15.54 -32.81 11.62
CA ALA A 146 -14.51 -32.46 10.66
C ALA A 146 -14.10 -30.98 10.80
N ALA A 147 -15.08 -30.11 11.02
CA ALA A 147 -14.84 -28.69 11.26
C ALA A 147 -14.06 -28.43 12.57
N GLU A 148 -14.42 -29.13 13.67
CA GLU A 148 -13.72 -29.04 14.94
C GLU A 148 -12.27 -29.55 14.82
N ASN A 149 -12.03 -30.67 14.11
CA ASN A 149 -10.70 -31.19 13.84
C ASN A 149 -9.85 -30.21 13.06
N THR A 150 -10.43 -29.59 12.02
CA THR A 150 -9.78 -28.53 11.26
C THR A 150 -9.41 -27.35 12.16
N LEU A 151 -10.34 -26.86 12.95
CA LEU A 151 -10.10 -25.72 13.87
C LEU A 151 -9.01 -26.02 14.88
N LYS A 152 -8.97 -27.25 15.42
CA LYS A 152 -7.93 -27.71 16.34
C LYS A 152 -6.57 -27.67 15.66
N LEU A 153 -6.43 -28.25 14.48
CA LEU A 153 -5.19 -28.25 13.69
C LEU A 153 -4.71 -26.81 13.37
N VAL A 154 -5.63 -25.95 12.94
CA VAL A 154 -5.33 -24.54 12.66
C VAL A 154 -4.84 -23.82 13.92
N ASN A 155 -5.49 -23.99 15.04
CA ASN A 155 -5.07 -23.37 16.31
C ASN A 155 -3.69 -23.87 16.78
N GLU A 156 -3.35 -25.14 16.57
CA GLU A 156 -2.03 -25.68 16.86
C GLU A 156 -0.97 -25.01 15.96
N TYR A 157 -1.23 -24.85 14.66
CA TYR A 157 -0.34 -24.15 13.74
C TYR A 157 -0.17 -22.68 14.09
N LEU A 158 -1.25 -21.95 14.37
CA LEU A 158 -1.21 -20.55 14.77
C LEU A 158 -0.44 -20.37 16.10
N SER A 159 -0.65 -21.28 17.06
CA SER A 159 0.10 -21.29 18.33
C SER A 159 1.60 -21.49 18.10
N TRP A 160 1.98 -22.40 17.21
CA TRP A 160 3.37 -22.62 16.81
C TRP A 160 3.94 -21.39 16.11
N LEU A 161 3.21 -20.78 15.16
CA LEU A 161 3.61 -19.54 14.51
C LEU A 161 3.86 -18.41 15.52
N LYS A 162 3.03 -18.31 16.55
CA LYS A 162 3.15 -17.28 17.59
C LYS A 162 4.34 -17.54 18.50
N LYS A 163 4.50 -18.77 19.00
CA LYS A 163 5.49 -19.13 20.02
C LYS A 163 6.88 -19.32 19.44
N GLU A 164 7.00 -20.12 18.36
CA GLU A 164 8.29 -20.51 17.79
C GLU A 164 8.76 -19.54 16.69
N ARG A 165 7.82 -18.95 15.95
CA ARG A 165 8.14 -18.08 14.81
C ARG A 165 7.92 -16.61 15.08
N HIS A 166 7.37 -16.26 16.24
CA HIS A 166 7.07 -14.88 16.66
C HIS A 166 6.27 -14.10 15.58
N VAL A 167 5.34 -14.79 14.91
CA VAL A 167 4.49 -14.22 13.88
C VAL A 167 3.37 -13.41 14.55
N ASN A 168 3.19 -12.15 14.13
CA ASN A 168 2.16 -11.27 14.66
C ASN A 168 0.74 -11.74 14.25
N VAL A 169 -0.26 -11.29 15.01
CA VAL A 169 -1.67 -11.70 14.84
C VAL A 169 -2.21 -11.32 13.46
N ALA A 170 -1.80 -10.18 12.89
CA ALA A 170 -2.22 -9.78 11.56
C ALA A 170 -1.77 -10.77 10.47
N THR A 171 -0.56 -11.33 10.58
CA THR A 171 -0.07 -12.38 9.67
C THR A 171 -0.77 -13.72 9.93
N GLN A 172 -1.07 -14.06 11.19
CA GLN A 172 -1.87 -15.25 11.54
C GLN A 172 -3.27 -15.17 10.90
N LYS A 173 -3.91 -13.99 10.91
CA LYS A 173 -5.17 -13.76 10.21
C LYS A 173 -5.07 -14.05 8.70
N LEU A 174 -3.96 -13.66 8.04
CA LEU A 174 -3.78 -13.97 6.62
C LEU A 174 -3.69 -15.48 6.34
N VAL A 175 -3.17 -16.27 7.27
CA VAL A 175 -3.21 -17.74 7.16
C VAL A 175 -4.65 -18.25 7.17
N VAL A 176 -5.48 -17.73 8.07
CA VAL A 176 -6.90 -18.09 8.13
C VAL A 176 -7.66 -17.64 6.87
N ASP A 177 -7.32 -16.46 6.31
CA ASP A 177 -7.90 -16.01 5.02
C ASP A 177 -7.60 -17.01 3.90
N VAL A 178 -6.37 -17.56 3.84
CA VAL A 178 -6.00 -18.60 2.86
C VAL A 178 -6.75 -19.90 3.08
N LEU A 179 -6.95 -20.32 4.34
CA LEU A 179 -7.73 -21.54 4.65
C LEU A 179 -9.21 -21.37 4.30
N ILE A 180 -9.77 -20.19 4.44
CA ILE A 180 -11.13 -19.88 3.94
C ILE A 180 -11.21 -20.13 2.45
N GLU A 181 -10.23 -19.69 1.65
CA GLU A 181 -10.21 -19.95 0.21
C GLU A 181 -10.02 -21.43 -0.16
N VAL A 182 -9.15 -22.13 0.58
CA VAL A 182 -9.04 -23.60 0.44
C VAL A 182 -10.40 -24.27 0.72
N THR A 183 -11.14 -23.77 1.72
CA THR A 183 -12.49 -24.26 2.03
C THR A 183 -13.47 -23.93 0.90
N GLU A 184 -13.44 -22.72 0.35
CA GLU A 184 -14.27 -22.33 -0.79
C GLU A 184 -14.01 -23.24 -2.00
N PHE A 185 -12.73 -23.53 -2.29
CA PHE A 185 -12.35 -24.45 -3.36
C PHE A 185 -12.85 -25.87 -3.13
N LEU A 186 -12.69 -26.43 -1.91
CA LEU A 186 -13.08 -27.81 -1.60
C LEU A 186 -14.61 -28.00 -1.57
N TYR A 187 -15.33 -26.99 -1.09
CA TYR A 187 -16.78 -27.08 -0.89
C TYR A 187 -17.60 -26.37 -1.98
N ARG A 188 -16.99 -25.94 -3.10
CA ARG A 188 -17.68 -25.22 -4.18
C ARG A 188 -18.88 -25.97 -4.77
N ASP A 189 -18.81 -27.30 -4.79
CA ASP A 189 -19.86 -28.20 -5.31
C ASP A 189 -20.82 -28.68 -4.21
N GLU A 190 -20.50 -28.45 -2.93
CA GLU A 190 -21.25 -28.95 -1.78
C GLU A 190 -22.19 -27.90 -1.19
N THR A 191 -21.83 -26.61 -1.26
CA THR A 191 -22.60 -25.53 -0.64
C THR A 191 -23.95 -25.31 -1.34
N ASP A 192 -24.98 -25.05 -0.53
CA ASP A 192 -26.33 -24.68 -1.01
C ASP A 192 -26.37 -23.15 -1.24
N ARG A 193 -26.40 -22.75 -2.50
CA ARG A 193 -26.39 -21.34 -2.95
C ARG A 193 -27.66 -20.58 -2.55
N PHE A 194 -28.72 -21.29 -2.18
CA PHE A 194 -30.03 -20.69 -1.87
C PHE A 194 -30.25 -20.51 -0.37
N LYS A 195 -29.42 -21.09 0.49
CA LYS A 195 -29.57 -21.08 1.96
C LYS A 195 -29.00 -19.86 2.69
N GLY A 196 -28.60 -18.81 2.01
CA GLY A 196 -28.05 -17.60 2.63
C GLY A 196 -26.73 -17.14 2.02
N PRO A 197 -25.87 -16.44 2.77
CA PRO A 197 -24.55 -16.04 2.25
C PRO A 197 -23.72 -17.26 1.82
N PRO A 198 -22.89 -17.13 0.78
CA PRO A 198 -22.07 -18.23 0.27
C PRO A 198 -21.35 -19.00 1.40
N TYR A 199 -21.43 -20.33 1.35
CA TYR A 199 -20.80 -21.27 2.31
C TYR A 199 -21.28 -21.12 3.77
N SER A 200 -22.43 -20.50 4.03
CA SER A 200 -22.97 -20.37 5.41
C SER A 200 -23.49 -21.71 5.98
N ASP A 201 -23.75 -22.66 5.13
CA ASP A 201 -24.15 -24.04 5.42
C ASP A 201 -22.97 -24.99 5.65
N VAL A 202 -21.73 -24.53 5.46
CA VAL A 202 -20.50 -25.32 5.62
C VAL A 202 -19.94 -25.09 7.03
N PRO A 203 -19.97 -26.09 7.96
CA PRO A 203 -19.58 -25.87 9.36
C PRO A 203 -18.14 -25.36 9.53
N VAL A 204 -17.19 -25.90 8.78
CA VAL A 204 -15.78 -25.46 8.84
C VAL A 204 -15.62 -24.00 8.41
N MET A 205 -16.38 -23.54 7.41
CA MET A 205 -16.39 -22.14 6.98
C MET A 205 -16.87 -21.21 8.09
N VAL A 206 -17.92 -21.59 8.80
CA VAL A 206 -18.46 -20.81 9.92
C VAL A 206 -17.42 -20.66 11.02
N LEU A 207 -16.72 -21.74 11.40
CA LEU A 207 -15.67 -21.71 12.41
C LEU A 207 -14.46 -20.87 11.98
N LEU A 208 -13.99 -21.01 10.73
CA LEU A 208 -12.85 -20.23 10.21
C LEU A 208 -13.19 -18.73 10.11
N ARG A 209 -14.42 -18.37 9.70
CA ARG A 209 -14.88 -16.98 9.70
C ARG A 209 -14.94 -16.40 11.11
N GLY A 210 -15.39 -17.19 12.09
CA GLY A 210 -15.37 -16.82 13.50
C GLY A 210 -13.94 -16.56 14.01
N LEU A 211 -13.02 -17.47 13.75
CA LEU A 211 -11.61 -17.32 14.10
C LEU A 211 -10.99 -16.08 13.45
N ARG A 212 -11.27 -15.84 12.14
CA ARG A 212 -10.83 -14.63 11.45
C ARG A 212 -11.28 -13.34 12.11
N GLN A 213 -12.54 -13.29 12.58
CA GLN A 213 -13.06 -12.11 13.28
C GLN A 213 -12.38 -11.89 14.64
N THR A 214 -12.11 -12.97 15.37
CA THR A 214 -11.34 -12.90 16.62
C THR A 214 -9.94 -12.36 16.38
N LEU A 215 -9.20 -12.94 15.43
CA LEU A 215 -7.86 -12.47 15.08
C LEU A 215 -7.86 -11.03 14.54
N LYS A 216 -8.90 -10.59 13.83
CA LYS A 216 -9.04 -9.20 13.37
C LYS A 216 -9.16 -8.23 14.54
N LYS A 217 -9.88 -8.61 15.62
CA LYS A 217 -10.01 -7.79 16.83
C LYS A 217 -8.67 -7.75 17.58
N GLU A 218 -8.04 -8.90 17.77
CA GLU A 218 -6.75 -9.01 18.44
C GLU A 218 -5.64 -8.22 17.70
N ALA A 219 -5.59 -8.30 16.36
CA ALA A 219 -4.62 -7.58 15.55
C ALA A 219 -4.73 -6.04 15.67
N LYS A 220 -5.93 -5.52 15.95
CA LYS A 220 -6.13 -4.09 16.22
C LYS A 220 -5.59 -3.65 17.58
N ALA A 221 -5.52 -4.57 18.53
CA ALA A 221 -5.01 -4.31 19.89
C ALA A 221 -3.49 -4.55 20.00
N GLU A 222 -2.90 -5.28 19.04
CA GLU A 222 -1.47 -5.59 19.05
C GLU A 222 -0.64 -4.36 18.62
N PRO A 223 0.44 -4.02 19.33
CA PRO A 223 1.32 -2.94 18.90
C PRO A 223 1.94 -3.24 17.54
N PRO A 224 2.29 -2.20 16.75
CA PRO A 224 2.94 -2.38 15.45
C PRO A 224 4.19 -3.26 15.55
N ALA A 225 4.32 -4.26 14.70
CA ALA A 225 5.44 -5.20 14.70
C ALA A 225 6.81 -4.58 14.35
N ALA A 226 6.81 -3.35 13.86
CA ALA A 226 8.01 -2.62 13.48
C ALA A 226 8.05 -1.26 14.16
N ASP A 227 9.22 -0.87 14.62
CA ASP A 227 9.43 0.47 15.14
C ASP A 227 9.23 1.50 14.01
N VAL A 228 8.15 2.26 14.12
CA VAL A 228 7.80 3.31 13.15
C VAL A 228 8.77 4.48 13.25
N SER A 229 9.35 4.75 14.44
CA SER A 229 10.29 5.85 14.64
C SER A 229 11.54 5.74 13.76
N LEU A 230 11.97 4.51 13.46
CA LEU A 230 13.13 4.24 12.58
C LEU A 230 12.82 4.44 11.08
N LYS A 231 11.57 4.69 10.74
CA LYS A 231 11.08 4.78 9.36
C LYS A 231 10.40 6.10 9.05
N TRP A 232 10.04 6.87 10.07
CA TRP A 232 9.27 8.10 9.94
C TRP A 232 10.16 9.29 9.65
N LEU A 233 9.73 10.14 8.73
CA LEU A 233 10.17 11.51 8.57
C LEU A 233 8.95 12.43 8.60
N ASP A 234 9.09 13.60 9.17
CA ASP A 234 8.08 14.63 8.96
C ASP A 234 8.07 15.10 7.51
N TRP A 235 6.92 15.58 7.03
CA TRP A 235 6.75 15.89 5.60
C TRP A 235 7.77 16.91 5.09
N ASP A 236 8.08 17.93 5.89
CA ASP A 236 9.09 18.94 5.55
C ASP A 236 10.51 18.34 5.44
N GLU A 237 10.82 17.33 6.25
CA GLU A 237 12.07 16.59 6.16
C GLU A 237 12.12 15.71 4.91
N PHE A 238 10.98 15.11 4.55
CA PHE A 238 10.87 14.35 3.32
C PHE A 238 11.05 15.24 2.08
N VAL A 239 10.48 16.45 2.07
CA VAL A 239 10.71 17.44 1.00
C VAL A 239 12.19 17.80 0.90
N ARG A 240 12.84 18.09 2.05
CA ARG A 240 14.30 18.37 2.07
C ARG A 240 15.13 17.19 1.57
N PHE A 241 14.74 15.96 1.93
CA PHE A 241 15.40 14.75 1.42
C PHE A 241 15.29 14.66 -0.10
N VAL A 242 14.14 14.96 -0.70
CA VAL A 242 13.94 14.94 -2.16
C VAL A 242 14.79 16.04 -2.83
N GLN A 243 14.85 17.23 -2.24
CA GLN A 243 15.73 18.31 -2.72
C GLN A 243 17.23 17.92 -2.67
N GLN A 244 17.65 17.18 -1.64
CA GLN A 244 19.02 16.66 -1.59
C GLN A 244 19.27 15.62 -2.69
N LEU A 245 18.30 14.79 -3.05
CA LEU A 245 18.43 13.88 -4.19
C LEU A 245 18.51 14.61 -5.53
N GLU A 246 17.84 15.75 -5.67
CA GLU A 246 17.95 16.62 -6.85
C GLU A 246 19.39 17.10 -7.05
N LEU A 247 20.05 17.55 -5.97
CA LEU A 247 21.45 17.96 -6.00
C LEU A 247 22.40 16.83 -6.44
N GLU A 248 22.04 15.58 -6.14
CA GLU A 248 22.79 14.41 -6.61
C GLU A 248 22.68 14.17 -8.12
N CYS A 249 21.77 14.84 -8.83
CA CYS A 249 21.62 14.69 -10.28
C CYS A 249 22.64 15.49 -11.08
N LEU A 250 23.42 16.35 -10.42
CA LEU A 250 24.45 17.17 -11.09
C LEU A 250 25.48 16.31 -11.85
N PRO A 251 25.94 16.76 -13.03
CA PRO A 251 26.83 16.02 -13.89
C PRO A 251 28.30 15.96 -13.36
N CYS A 252 28.62 16.80 -12.41
CA CYS A 252 29.98 16.95 -11.88
C CYS A 252 30.01 16.78 -10.36
N TYR A 253 31.10 16.22 -9.83
CA TYR A 253 31.40 16.27 -8.40
C TYR A 253 32.07 17.61 -7.98
N ASN A 254 32.79 18.20 -8.90
CA ASN A 254 33.43 19.50 -8.81
C ASN A 254 33.85 19.94 -10.24
N SER A 255 34.44 21.11 -10.39
CA SER A 255 34.91 21.65 -11.69
C SER A 255 35.89 20.77 -12.47
N GLN A 256 36.55 19.81 -11.82
CA GLN A 256 37.58 18.95 -12.43
C GLN A 256 37.13 17.47 -12.59
N ARG A 257 36.10 17.03 -11.94
CA ARG A 257 35.70 15.61 -11.93
C ARG A 257 34.25 15.41 -12.38
N THR A 258 34.11 15.04 -13.63
CA THR A 258 32.81 14.63 -14.20
C THR A 258 32.36 13.25 -13.67
N ARG A 259 31.08 13.05 -13.62
CA ARG A 259 30.46 11.77 -13.26
C ARG A 259 30.25 10.93 -14.52
N THR A 260 30.32 9.61 -14.38
CA THR A 260 29.91 8.71 -15.46
C THR A 260 28.40 8.85 -15.74
N LEU A 261 28.01 8.70 -17.00
CA LEU A 261 26.61 8.77 -17.41
C LEU A 261 25.74 7.78 -16.61
N ARG A 262 26.27 6.57 -16.33
CA ARG A 262 25.60 5.56 -15.50
C ARG A 262 25.39 6.03 -14.05
N ALA A 263 26.32 6.77 -13.48
CA ALA A 263 26.18 7.34 -12.13
C ALA A 263 25.11 8.45 -12.08
N ILE A 264 25.04 9.29 -13.12
CA ILE A 264 24.03 10.33 -13.29
C ILE A 264 22.66 9.67 -13.46
N ALA A 265 22.54 8.66 -14.33
CA ALA A 265 21.33 7.91 -14.57
C ALA A 265 20.75 7.28 -13.29
N ARG A 266 21.62 6.71 -12.42
CA ARG A 266 21.22 6.21 -11.10
C ARG A 266 20.62 7.29 -10.21
N SER A 267 21.24 8.46 -10.19
CA SER A 267 20.78 9.59 -9.37
C SER A 267 19.46 10.16 -9.87
N VAL A 268 19.34 10.39 -11.17
CA VAL A 268 18.10 10.92 -11.78
C VAL A 268 16.94 9.94 -11.61
N ARG A 269 17.16 8.63 -11.82
CA ARG A 269 16.13 7.61 -11.53
C ARG A 269 15.65 7.67 -10.07
N ARG A 270 16.58 7.75 -9.13
CA ARG A 270 16.28 7.81 -7.69
C ARG A 270 15.52 9.07 -7.34
N TYR A 271 15.97 10.20 -7.85
CA TYR A 271 15.30 11.49 -7.67
C TYR A 271 13.88 11.45 -8.22
N LEU A 272 13.67 11.06 -9.47
CA LEU A 272 12.36 11.01 -10.10
C LEU A 272 11.38 10.11 -9.34
N ILE A 273 11.81 8.94 -8.86
CA ILE A 273 10.95 8.05 -8.05
C ILE A 273 10.48 8.75 -6.78
N CYS A 274 11.38 9.42 -6.06
CA CYS A 274 11.05 10.11 -4.82
C CYS A 274 10.29 11.41 -5.09
N ALA A 275 10.62 12.13 -6.14
CA ALA A 275 10.00 13.39 -6.53
C ALA A 275 8.53 13.20 -6.97
N LEU A 276 8.22 12.13 -7.71
CA LEU A 276 6.83 11.79 -8.06
C LEU A 276 5.99 11.47 -6.80
N LEU A 277 6.59 10.91 -5.76
CA LEU A 277 5.91 10.68 -4.46
C LEU A 277 5.83 11.94 -3.59
N CYS A 278 6.62 12.96 -3.87
CA CYS A 278 6.68 14.21 -3.13
C CYS A 278 5.80 15.30 -3.73
N TYR A 279 5.85 15.46 -5.05
CA TYR A 279 5.22 16.59 -5.76
C TYR A 279 3.87 16.24 -6.39
N LEU A 280 3.46 14.97 -6.32
CA LEU A 280 2.13 14.51 -6.69
C LEU A 280 1.47 13.82 -5.48
N PRO A 281 0.12 13.75 -5.43
CA PRO A 281 -0.53 12.84 -4.49
C PRO A 281 0.05 11.42 -4.65
N PRO A 282 0.74 10.88 -3.60
CA PRO A 282 1.59 9.71 -3.78
C PRO A 282 0.77 8.46 -4.12
N ASP A 283 1.09 7.83 -5.23
CA ASP A 283 0.52 6.56 -5.65
C ASP A 283 1.10 5.37 -4.89
N ARG A 284 0.41 4.23 -4.99
CA ARG A 284 0.96 2.98 -4.51
C ARG A 284 2.19 2.59 -5.33
N GLN A 285 3.15 1.95 -4.69
CA GLN A 285 4.42 1.54 -5.30
C GLN A 285 4.22 0.75 -6.61
N ARG A 286 3.17 -0.08 -6.72
CA ARG A 286 2.85 -0.82 -7.94
C ARG A 286 2.61 0.09 -9.13
N THR A 287 1.87 1.17 -8.95
CA THR A 287 1.57 2.15 -10.01
C THR A 287 2.85 2.75 -10.59
N LEU A 288 3.76 3.25 -9.72
CA LEU A 288 5.03 3.80 -10.20
C LEU A 288 5.95 2.76 -10.83
N ARG A 289 5.98 1.56 -10.28
CA ARG A 289 6.79 0.44 -10.78
C ARG A 289 6.35 -0.01 -12.18
N GLN A 290 5.06 0.05 -12.44
CA GLN A 290 4.43 -0.36 -13.69
C GLN A 290 4.10 0.81 -14.63
N LEU A 291 4.55 2.02 -14.30
CA LEU A 291 4.37 3.19 -15.17
C LEU A 291 5.06 2.95 -16.52
N GLU A 292 4.31 3.04 -17.62
CA GLU A 292 4.73 2.64 -18.96
C GLU A 292 4.65 3.83 -19.93
N VAL A 293 5.73 4.05 -20.68
CA VAL A 293 5.84 5.15 -21.65
C VAL A 293 4.89 4.91 -22.83
N GLY A 294 4.11 5.91 -23.18
CA GLY A 294 3.13 5.86 -24.27
C GLY A 294 1.82 5.16 -23.89
N LYS A 295 1.69 4.63 -22.66
CA LYS A 295 0.46 3.99 -22.18
C LYS A 295 -0.06 4.66 -20.90
N THR A 296 0.67 4.62 -19.83
CA THR A 296 0.30 5.22 -18.54
C THR A 296 1.11 6.47 -18.19
N LEU A 297 2.23 6.71 -18.88
CA LEU A 297 2.92 7.99 -18.93
C LEU A 297 2.83 8.52 -20.36
N VAL A 298 2.04 9.56 -20.56
CA VAL A 298 1.72 10.10 -21.89
C VAL A 298 1.90 11.62 -21.93
N GLN A 299 2.17 12.16 -23.11
CA GLN A 299 2.01 13.57 -23.39
C GLN A 299 0.60 13.85 -23.90
N GLY A 300 0.11 15.08 -23.73
CA GLY A 300 -1.19 15.47 -24.24
C GLY A 300 -1.64 16.82 -23.72
N GLY A 301 -2.93 17.07 -23.92
CA GLY A 301 -3.60 18.29 -23.49
C GLY A 301 -5.11 18.11 -23.42
N PHE A 302 -5.80 19.16 -22.99
CA PHE A 302 -7.26 19.15 -22.94
C PHE A 302 -7.84 19.77 -24.21
N ARG A 303 -8.83 19.12 -24.78
CA ARG A 303 -9.64 19.64 -25.87
C ARG A 303 -10.54 20.78 -25.34
N LYS A 304 -11.18 21.53 -26.27
CA LYS A 304 -12.12 22.60 -25.91
C LYS A 304 -13.34 22.11 -25.11
N ASP A 305 -13.70 20.85 -25.27
CA ASP A 305 -14.79 20.17 -24.52
C ASP A 305 -14.35 19.66 -23.15
N GLY A 306 -13.09 19.90 -22.74
CA GLY A 306 -12.56 19.51 -21.44
C GLY A 306 -12.02 18.07 -21.37
N PHE A 307 -12.15 17.28 -22.43
CA PHE A 307 -11.62 15.91 -22.46
C PHE A 307 -10.11 15.89 -22.73
N PHE A 308 -9.41 15.03 -22.00
CA PHE A 308 -7.99 14.80 -22.23
C PHE A 308 -7.77 14.08 -23.56
N GLN A 309 -6.78 14.53 -24.32
CA GLN A 309 -6.36 13.91 -25.57
C GLN A 309 -4.85 13.67 -25.55
N PRO A 310 -4.40 12.41 -25.62
CA PRO A 310 -2.99 12.10 -25.85
C PRO A 310 -2.48 12.68 -27.17
N SER A 311 -1.25 13.16 -27.17
CA SER A 311 -0.56 13.65 -28.38
C SER A 311 0.96 13.55 -28.16
N ASP A 312 1.73 13.59 -29.25
CA ASP A 312 3.20 13.59 -29.18
C ASP A 312 3.79 14.94 -28.72
N LYS A 313 2.94 15.91 -28.45
CA LYS A 313 3.31 17.25 -27.98
C LYS A 313 2.34 17.68 -26.88
N GLY A 314 2.85 18.36 -25.89
CA GLY A 314 2.05 18.86 -24.78
C GLY A 314 2.69 18.59 -23.44
N GLN A 315 1.88 18.66 -22.41
CA GLN A 315 2.34 18.40 -21.05
C GLN A 315 2.38 16.89 -20.77
N TRP A 316 3.19 16.48 -19.80
CA TRP A 316 3.27 15.09 -19.36
C TRP A 316 2.21 14.77 -18.31
N PHE A 317 1.58 13.61 -18.47
CA PHE A 317 0.56 13.10 -17.56
C PHE A 317 0.79 11.65 -17.19
N ILE A 318 0.44 11.30 -15.95
CA ILE A 318 0.17 9.93 -15.55
C ILE A 318 -1.32 9.71 -15.79
N TRP A 319 -1.64 8.86 -16.75
CA TRP A 319 -3.01 8.51 -17.14
C TRP A 319 -3.25 7.03 -16.87
N LEU A 320 -4.09 6.74 -15.88
CA LEU A 320 -4.35 5.39 -15.40
C LEU A 320 -5.80 5.04 -15.69
N GLY A 321 -6.03 3.93 -16.37
CA GLY A 321 -7.34 3.35 -16.63
C GLY A 321 -7.63 2.11 -15.80
N LYS A 322 -8.68 1.41 -16.20
CA LYS A 322 -9.08 0.15 -15.56
C LYS A 322 -7.96 -0.90 -15.65
N GLY A 323 -7.56 -1.45 -14.50
CA GLY A 323 -6.50 -2.48 -14.39
C GLY A 323 -5.10 -1.92 -14.14
N ASP A 324 -4.84 -0.62 -14.37
CA ASP A 324 -3.51 -0.03 -14.19
C ASP A 324 -3.17 0.21 -12.72
N TYR A 325 -4.16 0.21 -11.82
CA TYR A 325 -3.93 0.33 -10.38
C TYR A 325 -4.94 -0.48 -9.56
N LYS A 326 -4.59 -0.78 -8.31
CA LYS A 326 -5.29 -1.77 -7.45
C LYS A 326 -6.79 -1.51 -7.28
N THR A 327 -7.21 -0.26 -7.23
CA THR A 327 -8.60 0.16 -6.94
C THR A 327 -9.28 0.82 -8.14
N SER A 328 -8.82 0.56 -9.35
CA SER A 328 -9.33 1.15 -10.59
C SER A 328 -10.81 0.83 -10.86
N ASN A 329 -11.29 -0.35 -10.44
CA ASN A 329 -12.70 -0.70 -10.55
C ASN A 329 -13.62 0.17 -9.68
N THR A 330 -13.09 0.75 -8.59
CA THR A 330 -13.85 1.60 -7.67
C THR A 330 -13.75 3.08 -8.04
N TYR A 331 -12.55 3.54 -8.45
CA TYR A 331 -12.27 4.98 -8.66
C TYR A 331 -12.20 5.39 -10.13
N GLY A 332 -12.28 4.43 -11.06
CA GLY A 332 -12.26 4.74 -12.50
C GLY A 332 -10.93 5.27 -13.02
N ASP A 333 -10.98 6.10 -14.04
CA ASP A 333 -9.80 6.68 -14.66
C ASP A 333 -9.19 7.78 -13.79
N SER A 334 -7.87 7.87 -13.80
CA SER A 334 -7.11 8.87 -13.06
C SER A 334 -6.13 9.59 -13.99
N LEU A 335 -6.09 10.90 -13.90
CA LEU A 335 -5.19 11.75 -14.67
C LEU A 335 -4.47 12.71 -13.74
N LYS A 336 -3.12 12.66 -13.75
CA LYS A 336 -2.25 13.52 -12.93
C LYS A 336 -1.24 14.18 -13.85
N GLN A 337 -1.24 15.51 -13.90
CA GLN A 337 -0.23 16.25 -14.63
C GLN A 337 1.12 16.19 -13.91
N ILE A 338 2.19 15.91 -14.65
CA ILE A 338 3.56 15.99 -14.13
C ILE A 338 3.91 17.48 -13.93
N PRO A 339 4.34 17.90 -12.74
CA PRO A 339 4.77 19.28 -12.52
C PRO A 339 5.91 19.70 -13.43
N ASP A 340 5.86 20.93 -13.93
CA ASP A 340 6.86 21.48 -14.88
C ASP A 340 8.31 21.37 -14.36
N LEU A 341 8.51 21.46 -13.04
CA LEU A 341 9.80 21.31 -12.41
C LEU A 341 10.42 19.92 -12.60
N LEU A 342 9.61 18.88 -12.84
CA LEU A 342 10.06 17.50 -13.05
C LEU A 342 10.29 17.17 -14.53
N VAL A 343 9.69 17.94 -15.45
CA VAL A 343 9.72 17.66 -16.88
C VAL A 343 11.17 17.57 -17.43
N PRO A 344 12.09 18.47 -17.11
CA PRO A 344 13.49 18.38 -17.62
C PRO A 344 14.19 17.09 -17.19
N TYR A 345 13.97 16.65 -15.93
CA TYR A 345 14.55 15.40 -15.42
C TYR A 345 13.89 14.17 -16.03
N LEU A 346 12.55 14.24 -16.25
CA LEU A 346 11.80 13.15 -16.87
C LEU A 346 12.23 12.95 -18.32
N GLU A 347 12.34 14.02 -19.10
CA GLU A 347 12.74 13.96 -20.50
C GLU A 347 14.22 13.52 -20.64
N ASP A 348 15.12 14.05 -19.82
CA ASP A 348 16.51 13.61 -19.80
C ASP A 348 16.62 12.12 -19.42
N TRP A 349 15.78 11.67 -18.47
CA TRP A 349 15.69 10.25 -18.14
C TRP A 349 15.19 9.42 -19.32
N LEU A 350 14.09 9.77 -19.93
CA LEU A 350 13.43 8.98 -20.98
C LEU A 350 14.27 8.90 -22.25
N TYR A 351 14.82 10.03 -22.68
CA TYR A 351 15.46 10.13 -24.00
C TYR A 351 16.96 9.90 -24.00
N ARG A 352 17.64 10.03 -22.84
CA ARG A 352 19.10 9.92 -22.76
C ARG A 352 19.58 8.92 -21.70
N LEU A 353 19.14 9.07 -20.46
CA LEU A 353 19.75 8.36 -19.34
C LEU A 353 19.26 6.92 -19.18
N ARG A 354 18.02 6.65 -19.50
CA ARG A 354 17.40 5.32 -19.37
C ARG A 354 18.09 4.31 -20.30
N SER A 355 18.49 4.70 -21.49
CA SER A 355 19.18 3.85 -22.48
C SER A 355 20.51 3.30 -21.99
N VAL A 356 21.17 3.96 -21.02
CA VAL A 356 22.43 3.50 -20.40
C VAL A 356 22.31 2.14 -19.73
N PHE A 357 21.09 1.74 -19.35
CA PHE A 357 20.78 0.45 -18.74
C PHE A 357 20.27 -0.58 -19.75
N GLU A 358 20.19 -0.25 -21.04
CA GLU A 358 19.74 -1.14 -22.11
C GLU A 358 18.41 -1.84 -21.82
N PRO A 359 17.31 -1.07 -21.59
CA PRO A 359 16.04 -1.65 -21.17
C PRO A 359 15.38 -2.47 -22.27
N THR A 360 14.87 -3.66 -21.91
CA THR A 360 14.15 -4.58 -22.80
C THR A 360 12.63 -4.43 -22.74
N HIS A 361 12.13 -3.33 -22.16
CA HIS A 361 10.72 -3.06 -21.90
C HIS A 361 10.40 -1.57 -21.96
N ASN A 362 9.11 -1.19 -21.98
CA ASN A 362 8.65 0.20 -22.06
C ASN A 362 8.33 0.84 -20.71
N PHE A 363 8.53 0.15 -19.58
CA PHE A 363 8.33 0.76 -18.28
C PHE A 363 9.26 1.95 -18.08
N VAL A 364 8.75 3.02 -17.45
CA VAL A 364 9.51 4.25 -17.19
C VAL A 364 10.79 3.93 -16.41
N PHE A 365 10.66 3.16 -15.33
CA PHE A 365 11.79 2.82 -14.48
C PHE A 365 12.33 1.43 -14.80
N THR A 366 13.64 1.32 -14.93
CA THR A 366 14.36 0.08 -15.21
C THR A 366 15.42 -0.23 -14.16
N GLN A 367 15.72 -1.51 -13.97
CA GLN A 367 16.85 -1.95 -13.17
C GLN A 367 18.18 -1.65 -13.92
N GLU A 368 19.31 -1.78 -13.23
CA GLU A 368 20.63 -1.52 -13.82
C GLU A 368 21.07 -2.57 -14.86
N ASN A 369 20.39 -3.69 -14.90
CA ASN A 369 20.57 -4.78 -15.89
C ASN A 369 19.53 -4.74 -17.02
N GLY A 370 18.81 -3.63 -17.18
CA GLY A 370 17.79 -3.43 -18.20
C GLY A 370 16.48 -4.19 -17.99
N LYS A 371 16.33 -4.95 -16.92
CA LYS A 371 15.09 -5.71 -16.60
C LYS A 371 14.05 -4.83 -15.92
N PRO A 372 12.76 -5.15 -16.06
CA PRO A 372 11.70 -4.47 -15.32
C PRO A 372 11.78 -4.77 -13.82
N TYR A 373 11.23 -3.88 -13.00
CA TYR A 373 11.04 -4.14 -11.57
C TYR A 373 9.83 -5.05 -11.36
N THR A 374 10.02 -6.35 -11.38
CA THR A 374 8.96 -7.33 -11.08
C THR A 374 8.70 -7.45 -9.58
N ASN A 375 9.76 -7.34 -8.76
CA ASN A 375 9.65 -7.44 -7.31
C ASN A 375 9.46 -6.07 -6.65
N ALA A 376 8.43 -5.95 -5.81
CA ALA A 376 8.11 -4.76 -5.02
C ALA A 376 9.27 -4.34 -4.10
N SER A 377 9.98 -5.29 -3.50
CA SER A 377 11.08 -5.02 -2.57
C SER A 377 12.27 -4.36 -3.24
N ASN A 378 12.60 -4.74 -4.49
CA ASN A 378 13.70 -4.15 -5.25
C ASN A 378 13.43 -2.68 -5.59
N PHE A 379 12.20 -2.36 -5.97
CA PHE A 379 11.81 -0.97 -6.25
C PHE A 379 11.79 -0.12 -4.96
N SER A 380 11.15 -0.61 -3.90
CA SER A 380 11.14 0.05 -2.59
C SER A 380 12.53 0.17 -1.97
N GLY A 381 13.43 -0.73 -2.32
CA GLY A 381 14.85 -0.68 -1.94
C GLY A 381 15.53 0.60 -2.38
N ILE A 382 15.18 1.17 -3.53
CA ILE A 382 15.76 2.44 -4.02
C ILE A 382 15.46 3.57 -3.02
N ILE A 383 14.21 3.69 -2.60
CA ILE A 383 13.77 4.72 -1.64
C ILE A 383 14.45 4.48 -0.29
N ARG A 384 14.40 3.25 0.21
CA ARG A 384 14.95 2.86 1.51
C ARG A 384 16.47 3.10 1.62
N HIS A 385 17.23 2.74 0.59
CA HIS A 385 18.68 2.96 0.57
C HIS A 385 19.01 4.46 0.53
N ALA A 386 18.27 5.22 -0.28
CA ALA A 386 18.50 6.66 -0.40
C ALA A 386 18.17 7.40 0.90
N SER A 387 17.00 7.10 1.49
CA SER A 387 16.57 7.75 2.72
C SER A 387 17.47 7.41 3.90
N TYR A 388 17.83 6.14 4.08
CA TYR A 388 18.75 5.76 5.16
C TYR A 388 20.11 6.46 5.04
N ARG A 389 20.66 6.53 3.84
CA ARG A 389 21.94 7.22 3.59
C ARG A 389 21.90 8.71 3.93
N LEU A 390 20.80 9.39 3.63
CA LEU A 390 20.69 10.85 3.78
C LEU A 390 20.10 11.27 5.13
N THR A 391 19.20 10.50 5.70
CA THR A 391 18.44 10.87 6.89
C THR A 391 18.61 9.92 8.07
N GLY A 392 19.18 8.73 7.86
CA GLY A 392 19.22 7.65 8.85
C GLY A 392 17.90 6.90 9.00
N GLN A 393 16.85 7.24 8.23
CA GLN A 393 15.52 6.63 8.30
C GLN A 393 15.27 5.70 7.12
N LEU A 394 14.57 4.58 7.36
CA LEU A 394 14.31 3.53 6.37
C LEU A 394 12.92 3.70 5.73
N LEU A 395 12.75 4.74 4.90
CA LEU A 395 11.48 5.02 4.23
C LEU A 395 11.07 3.92 3.25
N HIS A 396 9.77 3.79 3.07
CA HIS A 396 9.17 3.04 1.97
C HIS A 396 7.94 3.78 1.43
N SER A 397 7.58 3.52 0.19
CA SER A 397 6.54 4.26 -0.55
C SER A 397 5.17 4.30 0.16
N HIS A 398 4.79 3.24 0.87
CA HIS A 398 3.51 3.23 1.59
C HIS A 398 3.51 4.21 2.77
N LEU A 399 4.63 4.31 3.50
CA LEU A 399 4.75 5.22 4.63
C LEU A 399 4.69 6.70 4.20
N ILE A 400 5.21 7.03 3.01
CA ILE A 400 5.13 8.39 2.46
C ILE A 400 3.69 8.87 2.35
N ARG A 401 2.75 7.97 2.04
CA ARG A 401 1.31 8.26 2.00
C ARG A 401 0.78 8.61 3.40
N HIS A 402 1.19 7.87 4.43
CA HIS A 402 0.85 8.17 5.83
C HIS A 402 1.42 9.52 6.27
N MET A 403 2.68 9.79 5.96
CA MET A 403 3.35 11.06 6.27
C MET A 403 2.59 12.24 5.68
N LEU A 404 2.20 12.18 4.40
CA LEU A 404 1.44 13.24 3.75
C LEU A 404 0.06 13.44 4.41
N VAL A 405 -0.70 12.36 4.63
CA VAL A 405 -2.04 12.45 5.24
C VAL A 405 -1.95 13.03 6.65
N THR A 406 -1.00 12.54 7.47
CA THR A 406 -0.78 13.05 8.83
C THR A 406 -0.44 14.54 8.82
N TYR A 407 0.46 14.96 7.91
CA TYR A 407 0.86 16.35 7.76
C TYR A 407 -0.32 17.26 7.36
N VAL A 408 -1.08 16.86 6.32
CA VAL A 408 -2.22 17.65 5.83
C VAL A 408 -3.32 17.74 6.88
N LYS A 409 -3.57 16.68 7.66
CA LYS A 409 -4.52 16.72 8.78
C LYS A 409 -4.04 17.63 9.93
N ARG A 410 -2.73 17.71 10.18
CA ARG A 410 -2.16 18.68 11.13
C ARG A 410 -2.38 20.14 10.70
N LEU A 411 -2.36 20.38 9.38
CA LEU A 411 -2.66 21.72 8.83
C LEU A 411 -4.13 22.13 8.94
N LYS A 412 -5.03 21.21 9.35
CA LYS A 412 -6.48 21.45 9.49
C LYS A 412 -7.12 22.02 8.22
N VAL A 413 -6.74 21.50 7.08
CA VAL A 413 -7.33 21.90 5.79
C VAL A 413 -8.83 21.56 5.73
N ALA A 414 -9.54 22.21 4.81
CA ALA A 414 -10.97 21.97 4.61
C ALA A 414 -11.26 20.47 4.34
N PRO A 415 -12.37 19.92 4.87
CA PRO A 415 -12.74 18.51 4.66
C PRO A 415 -12.84 18.11 3.19
N GLU A 416 -13.31 19.00 2.33
CA GLU A 416 -13.38 18.79 0.89
C GLU A 416 -12.00 18.53 0.26
N LEU A 417 -10.98 19.29 0.69
CA LEU A 417 -9.61 19.09 0.21
C LEU A 417 -9.04 17.74 0.66
N LEU A 418 -9.39 17.29 1.88
CA LEU A 418 -9.03 15.95 2.37
C LEU A 418 -9.71 14.85 1.54
N GLN A 419 -10.99 15.02 1.19
CA GLN A 419 -11.70 14.08 0.32
C GLN A 419 -11.07 14.03 -1.08
N ASN A 420 -10.77 15.19 -1.66
CA ASN A 420 -10.11 15.29 -2.96
C ASN A 420 -8.71 14.65 -2.94
N LEU A 421 -7.97 14.80 -1.84
CA LEU A 421 -6.70 14.13 -1.64
C LEU A 421 -6.89 12.61 -1.58
N ALA A 422 -7.90 12.11 -0.84
CA ALA A 422 -8.21 10.69 -0.76
C ALA A 422 -8.52 10.11 -2.14
N LEU A 423 -9.37 10.77 -2.92
CA LEU A 423 -9.70 10.39 -4.31
C LEU A 423 -8.44 10.35 -5.18
N SER A 424 -7.61 11.39 -5.14
CA SER A 424 -6.35 11.47 -5.89
C SER A 424 -5.35 10.39 -5.50
N MET A 425 -5.41 9.89 -4.28
CA MET A 425 -4.59 8.79 -3.76
C MET A 425 -5.27 7.41 -3.95
N HIS A 426 -6.45 7.36 -4.57
CA HIS A 426 -7.22 6.15 -4.85
C HIS A 426 -7.55 5.35 -3.59
N HIS A 427 -8.10 6.01 -2.56
CA HIS A 427 -8.64 5.38 -1.36
C HIS A 427 -9.84 6.14 -0.79
N SER A 428 -10.64 5.46 0.05
CA SER A 428 -11.77 6.07 0.75
C SER A 428 -11.30 6.99 1.89
N SER A 429 -12.20 7.86 2.36
CA SER A 429 -11.94 8.67 3.55
C SER A 429 -11.67 7.81 4.79
N GLU A 430 -12.34 6.66 4.94
CA GLU A 430 -12.06 5.70 6.02
C GLU A 430 -10.63 5.16 5.94
N THR A 431 -10.17 4.78 4.75
CA THR A 431 -8.77 4.36 4.54
C THR A 431 -7.80 5.50 4.80
N GLN A 432 -8.21 6.75 4.57
CA GLN A 432 -7.40 7.93 4.89
C GLN A 432 -7.28 8.12 6.40
N ASP A 433 -8.30 7.76 7.18
CA ASP A 433 -8.24 7.77 8.63
C ASP A 433 -7.28 6.70 9.19
N ASP A 434 -7.17 5.56 8.53
CA ASP A 434 -6.15 4.54 8.85
C ASP A 434 -4.71 5.02 8.56
N TYR A 435 -4.53 6.04 7.73
CA TYR A 435 -3.21 6.66 7.44
C TYR A 435 -2.85 7.80 8.39
N ASP A 436 -3.71 8.12 9.34
CA ASP A 436 -3.52 9.19 10.30
C ASP A 436 -2.75 8.70 11.52
N ASP A 437 -1.45 8.95 11.57
CA ASP A 437 -0.56 8.56 12.67
C ASP A 437 -0.50 9.60 13.80
N ARG A 438 -1.39 10.60 13.81
CA ARG A 438 -1.49 11.52 14.95
C ARG A 438 -1.90 10.78 16.22
N SER A 439 -1.28 11.13 17.34
CA SER A 439 -1.64 10.58 18.65
C SER A 439 -3.12 10.86 19.00
N VAL A 440 -3.67 10.09 19.93
CA VAL A 440 -5.04 10.33 20.45
C VAL A 440 -5.15 11.74 21.02
N LEU A 441 -4.09 12.23 21.69
CA LEU A 441 -4.05 13.58 22.25
C LEU A 441 -4.06 14.64 21.15
N GLU A 442 -3.27 14.50 20.10
CA GLU A 442 -3.26 15.42 18.95
C GLU A 442 -4.61 15.48 18.24
N ARG A 443 -5.30 14.33 18.11
CA ARG A 443 -6.64 14.25 17.50
C ARG A 443 -7.72 14.88 18.40
N ALA A 444 -7.63 14.67 19.71
CA ALA A 444 -8.60 15.18 20.68
C ALA A 444 -8.40 16.66 21.03
N SER A 445 -7.17 17.19 20.94
CA SER A 445 -6.82 18.54 21.30
C SER A 445 -7.70 19.64 20.68
N PRO A 446 -8.08 19.60 19.38
CA PRO A 446 -9.00 20.59 18.82
C PRO A 446 -10.37 20.59 19.48
N ALA A 447 -10.92 19.41 19.80
CA ALA A 447 -12.20 19.30 20.48
C ALA A 447 -12.11 19.78 21.93
N GLN A 448 -11.04 19.45 22.63
CA GLN A 448 -10.79 19.95 24.00
C GLN A 448 -10.67 21.47 24.01
N LYS A 449 -9.93 22.03 23.05
CA LYS A 449 -9.81 23.48 22.91
C LYS A 449 -11.17 24.13 22.63
N MET A 450 -11.96 23.55 21.71
CA MET A 450 -13.31 24.03 21.40
C MET A 450 -14.21 24.04 22.65
N VAL A 451 -14.20 22.96 23.45
CA VAL A 451 -14.99 22.87 24.67
C VAL A 451 -14.53 23.93 25.68
N LEU A 452 -13.23 24.15 25.83
CA LEU A 452 -12.68 25.19 26.68
C LEU A 452 -13.10 26.59 26.19
N ASP A 453 -12.97 26.86 24.90
CA ASP A 453 -13.35 28.12 24.28
C ASP A 453 -14.85 28.41 24.45
N LEU A 454 -15.71 27.37 24.32
CA LEU A 454 -17.14 27.42 24.62
C LEU A 454 -17.40 27.79 26.11
N ALA A 455 -16.72 27.09 27.02
CA ALA A 455 -16.87 27.32 28.46
C ALA A 455 -16.39 28.70 28.86
N MET A 456 -15.38 29.23 28.19
CA MET A 456 -14.83 30.60 28.42
C MET A 456 -15.59 31.70 27.65
N GLY A 457 -16.61 31.32 26.84
CA GLY A 457 -17.38 32.26 26.03
C GLY A 457 -16.59 32.87 24.86
N HIS A 458 -15.52 32.20 24.43
CA HIS A 458 -14.61 32.70 23.39
C HIS A 458 -14.90 32.20 21.98
N LEU A 459 -15.79 31.21 21.82
CA LEU A 459 -16.17 30.73 20.47
C LEU A 459 -17.02 31.79 19.78
N PRO A 460 -16.68 32.15 18.52
CA PRO A 460 -17.58 32.93 17.71
C PRO A 460 -18.87 32.14 17.52
N ARG A 461 -20.01 32.78 17.69
CA ARG A 461 -21.32 32.21 17.38
C ARG A 461 -21.27 31.64 15.99
N SER A 462 -21.97 30.50 15.73
CA SER A 462 -21.93 29.84 14.44
C SER A 462 -22.32 30.82 13.32
N TYR A 463 -21.77 30.66 12.13
CA TYR A 463 -22.13 31.47 10.94
C TYR A 463 -23.65 31.53 10.70
N ALA A 464 -24.39 30.52 11.15
CA ALA A 464 -25.86 30.48 11.08
C ALA A 464 -26.55 31.53 11.96
N GLU A 465 -25.87 32.14 12.95
CA GLU A 465 -26.38 33.16 13.83
C GLU A 465 -25.96 34.59 13.44
N ILE A 466 -25.10 34.74 12.43
CA ILE A 466 -24.75 36.07 11.87
C ILE A 466 -25.91 36.54 11.00
N LYS A 467 -26.76 37.38 11.57
CA LYS A 467 -27.94 37.95 10.92
C LYS A 467 -27.71 39.34 10.40
N SER A 468 -26.63 40.01 10.80
CA SER A 468 -26.33 41.38 10.43
C SER A 468 -24.83 41.65 10.36
N VAL A 469 -24.43 42.76 9.72
CA VAL A 469 -23.03 43.21 9.63
C VAL A 469 -22.47 43.58 11.00
N GLU A 470 -23.35 44.02 11.93
CA GLU A 470 -22.99 44.36 13.30
C GLU A 470 -22.50 43.12 14.08
N ASP A 471 -22.99 41.91 13.75
CA ASP A 471 -22.52 40.66 14.36
C ASP A 471 -21.08 40.31 13.97
N LEU A 472 -20.58 40.84 12.85
CA LEU A 472 -19.20 40.68 12.37
C LEU A 472 -18.22 41.68 13.01
N ALA A 473 -18.72 42.81 13.49
CA ALA A 473 -17.89 43.92 14.00
C ALA A 473 -16.88 43.48 15.09
N PRO A 474 -17.24 42.63 16.09
CA PRO A 474 -16.29 42.20 17.13
C PRO A 474 -15.18 41.29 16.59
N ALA A 475 -15.43 40.55 15.51
CA ALA A 475 -14.44 39.68 14.87
C ALA A 475 -13.49 40.50 13.99
N ILE A 476 -14.02 41.48 13.27
CA ILE A 476 -13.26 42.41 12.41
C ILE A 476 -12.32 43.28 13.25
N LEU A 477 -12.77 43.77 14.39
CA LEU A 477 -11.97 44.60 15.30
C LEU A 477 -10.80 43.86 15.95
N LYS A 478 -10.82 42.53 15.96
CA LYS A 478 -9.72 41.68 16.51
C LYS A 478 -8.71 41.23 15.45
N LEU A 479 -8.93 41.58 14.17
CA LEU A 479 -7.98 41.25 13.11
C LEU A 479 -6.67 42.05 13.28
N PRO A 480 -5.52 41.43 13.05
CA PRO A 480 -4.28 42.17 12.91
C PRO A 480 -4.39 43.23 11.82
N ARG A 481 -3.74 44.37 12.03
CA ARG A 481 -3.87 45.56 11.16
C ARG A 481 -3.69 45.23 9.66
N HIS A 482 -2.74 44.41 9.34
CA HIS A 482 -2.46 43.99 7.94
C HIS A 482 -3.57 43.14 7.33
N GLU A 483 -4.27 42.34 8.14
CA GLU A 483 -5.42 41.53 7.67
C GLU A 483 -6.68 42.40 7.56
N PHE A 484 -6.85 43.36 8.45
CA PHE A 484 -7.91 44.34 8.36
C PHE A 484 -7.78 45.21 7.11
N GLU A 485 -6.57 45.74 6.84
CA GLU A 485 -6.28 46.51 5.61
C GLU A 485 -6.57 45.70 4.34
N ARG A 486 -6.19 44.43 4.31
CA ARG A 486 -6.46 43.52 3.22
C ARG A 486 -7.97 43.23 3.04
N LEU A 487 -8.71 43.06 4.11
CA LEU A 487 -10.17 42.94 4.09
C LEU A 487 -10.84 44.18 3.51
N MET A 488 -10.39 45.37 3.92
CA MET A 488 -10.90 46.65 3.43
C MET A 488 -10.60 46.87 1.95
N GLU A 489 -9.44 46.41 1.45
CA GLU A 489 -9.12 46.43 0.02
C GLU A 489 -10.01 45.50 -0.79
N MET A 490 -10.43 44.33 -0.24
CA MET A 490 -11.33 43.40 -0.91
C MET A 490 -12.79 43.89 -0.94
N VAL A 491 -13.22 44.62 0.11
CA VAL A 491 -14.59 45.14 0.24
C VAL A 491 -14.77 46.46 -0.52
N GLY A 492 -13.69 47.20 -0.71
CA GLY A 492 -13.68 48.49 -1.42
C GLY A 492 -13.58 48.36 -2.95
N ARG A 493 -13.60 47.14 -3.48
CA ARG A 493 -13.70 46.84 -4.91
C ARG A 493 -15.09 46.35 -5.26
#